data_4b7d61fdcf4ad27d907b5bdf2e1dcbc1
#
_entry.id   4b7d61fdcf4ad27d907b5bdf2e1dcbc1
#
_cell.length_a   1.000
_cell.length_b   1.000
_cell.length_c   1.000
_cell.angle_alpha   90.00
_cell.angle_beta   90.00
_cell.angle_gamma   90.00
#
_symmetry.space_group_name_H-M   'P 1'
#
loop_
_entity.id
_entity.type
_entity.pdbx_description
1 polymer ?
#
loop_
_entity_poly.entity_id
_entity_poly.type
_entity_poly.pdbx_seq_one_letter_code
_entity_poly.pdbx_strand_id
1 'polypeptide(L)'
;DQGIEFDCFTGIHADFSKFDNHTFKYHINFDLLEQHLKESDDVVGLCVSRPTNPTGNVLTDTEIQKLSKIAQDYDIPLFIDNAYGLPWPNIIFTDEATPYWDSNVILSMSLSKIGLPSLRTGIIIAQKEIITAISRLNAIAALASGSIGQALASDLIANGNLVQIAKDCVKPFYKNKSEFAQKIIHNYFAGTNYYIHKSEGAIFLWLLLED
;
A
#
# COMPACT_ATOMS: atom_id res chain seq x y z
N ASP A 1 0.96 -5.34 -16.40
CA ASP A 1 2.03 -5.86 -15.58
C ASP A 1 2.39 -7.25 -16.06
N GLN A 2 3.54 -7.43 -16.71
CA GLN A 2 3.98 -8.72 -17.23
C GLN A 2 4.98 -9.40 -16.28
N GLY A 3 4.84 -9.13 -15.00
CA GLY A 3 5.59 -9.83 -13.98
C GLY A 3 4.90 -11.13 -13.63
N ILE A 4 5.64 -12.20 -13.57
CA ILE A 4 5.32 -13.51 -13.00
C ILE A 4 3.81 -13.77 -12.93
N GLU A 5 3.28 -14.46 -13.91
CA GLU A 5 1.93 -15.03 -13.83
C GLU A 5 1.87 -16.02 -12.66
N PHE A 6 1.47 -15.50 -11.52
CA PHE A 6 0.93 -16.37 -10.51
C PHE A 6 -0.50 -16.69 -10.98
N ASP A 7 -0.78 -17.93 -11.31
CA ASP A 7 -2.10 -18.43 -11.71
C ASP A 7 -3.21 -18.14 -10.68
N CYS A 8 -2.87 -17.49 -9.56
CA CYS A 8 -3.76 -17.20 -8.45
C CYS A 8 -4.14 -15.71 -8.30
N PHE A 9 -3.64 -14.81 -9.15
CA PHE A 9 -3.99 -13.39 -9.09
C PHE A 9 -4.61 -12.90 -10.39
N THR A 10 -5.79 -12.30 -10.28
CA THR A 10 -6.43 -11.55 -11.38
C THR A 10 -6.36 -10.07 -11.09
N GLY A 11 -5.77 -9.29 -12.00
CA GLY A 11 -5.71 -7.83 -11.91
C GLY A 11 -6.97 -7.17 -12.44
N ILE A 12 -7.61 -6.32 -11.65
CA ILE A 12 -8.72 -5.48 -12.11
C ILE A 12 -8.16 -4.17 -12.65
N HIS A 13 -8.49 -3.82 -13.91
CA HIS A 13 -8.07 -2.57 -14.52
C HIS A 13 -8.62 -1.36 -13.74
N ALA A 14 -7.72 -0.44 -13.40
CA ALA A 14 -8.08 0.79 -12.72
C ALA A 14 -8.65 1.82 -13.70
N ASP A 15 -9.56 2.66 -13.22
CA ASP A 15 -9.89 3.92 -13.86
C ASP A 15 -8.83 4.96 -13.56
N PHE A 16 -8.74 6.02 -14.35
CA PHE A 16 -7.87 7.14 -14.03
C PHE A 16 -8.47 8.48 -14.47
N SER A 17 -8.13 9.52 -13.72
CA SER A 17 -8.50 10.91 -14.00
C SER A 17 -7.25 11.72 -14.32
N LYS A 18 -7.29 12.50 -15.40
CA LYS A 18 -6.26 13.49 -15.74
C LYS A 18 -6.66 14.87 -15.25
N PHE A 19 -5.66 15.67 -14.86
CA PHE A 19 -5.82 17.03 -14.36
C PHE A 19 -4.99 18.02 -15.19
N ASP A 20 -5.38 19.29 -15.21
CA ASP A 20 -4.78 20.35 -16.05
C ASP A 20 -3.31 20.64 -15.76
N ASN A 21 -2.78 20.20 -14.63
CA ASN A 21 -1.41 20.46 -14.18
C ASN A 21 -0.44 19.33 -14.50
N HIS A 22 -0.63 18.60 -15.60
CA HIS A 22 0.16 17.43 -15.96
C HIS A 22 0.17 16.32 -14.89
N THR A 23 -0.93 16.17 -14.18
CA THR A 23 -1.07 15.07 -13.21
C THR A 23 -2.24 14.16 -13.58
N PHE A 24 -2.18 12.92 -13.08
CA PHE A 24 -3.28 11.97 -13.15
C PHE A 24 -3.33 11.12 -11.88
N LYS A 25 -4.45 10.46 -11.65
CA LYS A 25 -4.64 9.56 -10.50
C LYS A 25 -5.40 8.32 -10.92
N TYR A 26 -4.97 7.16 -10.43
CA TYR A 26 -5.71 5.91 -10.53
C TYR A 26 -6.77 5.80 -9.46
N HIS A 27 -7.91 5.22 -9.86
CA HIS A 27 -9.04 4.89 -9.01
C HIS A 27 -9.42 3.42 -9.17
N ILE A 28 -10.03 2.86 -8.14
CA ILE A 28 -10.58 1.50 -8.25
C ILE A 28 -11.79 1.52 -9.17
N ASN A 29 -11.79 0.68 -10.20
CA ASN A 29 -12.98 0.41 -11.00
C ASN A 29 -13.86 -0.60 -10.25
N PHE A 30 -14.77 -0.09 -9.45
CA PHE A 30 -15.66 -0.91 -8.64
C PHE A 30 -16.66 -1.70 -9.45
N ASP A 31 -17.07 -1.19 -10.62
CA ASP A 31 -18.03 -1.87 -11.49
C ASP A 31 -17.41 -3.14 -12.08
N LEU A 32 -16.16 -3.04 -12.57
CA LEU A 32 -15.41 -4.21 -13.05
C LEU A 32 -15.11 -5.20 -11.90
N LEU A 33 -14.79 -4.70 -10.72
CA LEU A 33 -14.55 -5.56 -9.55
C LEU A 33 -15.82 -6.35 -9.19
N GLU A 34 -16.95 -5.69 -9.05
CA GLU A 34 -18.22 -6.34 -8.72
C GLU A 34 -18.70 -7.27 -9.82
N GLN A 35 -18.47 -6.92 -11.10
CA GLN A 35 -18.76 -7.82 -12.21
C GLN A 35 -17.92 -9.09 -12.12
N HIS A 36 -16.60 -8.96 -11.90
CA HIS A 36 -15.71 -10.11 -11.78
C HIS A 36 -16.10 -11.03 -10.62
N LEU A 37 -16.43 -10.45 -9.46
CA LEU A 37 -16.88 -11.21 -8.29
C LEU A 37 -18.21 -11.95 -8.50
N LYS A 38 -19.08 -11.45 -9.39
CA LYS A 38 -20.34 -12.13 -9.76
C LYS A 38 -20.13 -13.26 -10.76
N GLU A 39 -19.10 -13.15 -11.59
CA GLU A 39 -18.81 -14.11 -12.67
C GLU A 39 -17.83 -15.23 -12.24
N SER A 40 -17.13 -15.09 -11.10
CA SER A 40 -16.10 -16.01 -10.63
C SER A 40 -16.37 -16.47 -9.21
N ASP A 41 -16.62 -17.78 -9.06
CA ASP A 41 -16.85 -18.41 -7.74
C ASP A 41 -15.52 -18.81 -7.03
N ASP A 42 -14.35 -18.60 -7.66
CA ASP A 42 -13.04 -19.01 -7.16
C ASP A 42 -12.25 -17.86 -6.49
N VAL A 43 -12.82 -16.67 -6.39
CA VAL A 43 -12.17 -15.54 -5.71
C VAL A 43 -12.20 -15.74 -4.20
N VAL A 44 -11.02 -15.90 -3.60
CA VAL A 44 -10.86 -16.18 -2.16
C VAL A 44 -10.41 -14.97 -1.33
N GLY A 45 -10.22 -13.81 -1.95
CA GLY A 45 -9.84 -12.59 -1.26
C GLY A 45 -9.55 -11.43 -2.20
N LEU A 46 -9.58 -10.22 -1.66
CA LEU A 46 -9.13 -9.00 -2.35
C LEU A 46 -7.77 -8.57 -1.82
N CYS A 47 -6.92 -8.01 -2.69
CA CYS A 47 -5.60 -7.53 -2.31
C CYS A 47 -5.33 -6.15 -2.88
N VAL A 48 -4.90 -5.21 -2.04
CA VAL A 48 -4.49 -3.86 -2.45
C VAL A 48 -3.25 -3.41 -1.68
N SER A 49 -2.48 -2.50 -2.28
CA SER A 49 -1.39 -1.79 -1.59
C SER A 49 -1.79 -0.34 -1.32
N ARG A 50 -1.45 0.17 -0.13
CA ARG A 50 -1.78 1.54 0.28
C ARG A 50 -0.64 2.17 1.09
N PRO A 51 0.25 3.00 0.49
CA PRO A 51 0.40 3.37 -0.92
C PRO A 51 0.84 2.23 -1.84
N THR A 52 0.54 2.38 -3.13
CA THR A 52 0.87 1.38 -4.15
C THR A 52 2.31 1.52 -4.64
N ASN A 53 3.01 0.41 -4.74
CA ASN A 53 4.27 0.29 -5.48
C ASN A 53 3.95 -0.26 -6.90
N PRO A 54 4.31 0.40 -8.01
CA PRO A 54 5.27 1.52 -8.13
C PRO A 54 4.62 2.90 -8.29
N THR A 55 3.31 3.03 -8.32
CA THR A 55 2.64 4.27 -8.75
C THR A 55 2.65 5.38 -7.69
N GLY A 56 2.82 5.05 -6.42
CA GLY A 56 2.65 5.98 -5.30
C GLY A 56 1.20 6.34 -5.02
N ASN A 57 0.23 5.63 -5.65
CA ASN A 57 -1.18 5.87 -5.43
C ASN A 57 -1.58 5.58 -3.99
N VAL A 58 -2.40 6.45 -3.42
CA VAL A 58 -3.01 6.26 -2.10
C VAL A 58 -4.52 6.15 -2.29
N LEU A 59 -5.04 4.97 -2.05
CA LEU A 59 -6.48 4.77 -2.01
C LEU A 59 -7.08 5.58 -0.86
N THR A 60 -8.15 6.32 -1.13
CA THR A 60 -8.85 7.12 -0.15
C THR A 60 -9.52 6.26 0.92
N ASP A 61 -9.87 6.85 2.05
CA ASP A 61 -10.63 6.16 3.10
C ASP A 61 -11.97 5.63 2.57
N THR A 62 -12.62 6.38 1.68
CA THR A 62 -13.87 5.97 1.03
C THR A 62 -13.68 4.73 0.15
N GLU A 63 -12.61 4.68 -0.66
CA GLU A 63 -12.29 3.52 -1.50
C GLU A 63 -12.00 2.28 -0.65
N ILE A 64 -11.21 2.42 0.42
CA ILE A 64 -10.89 1.30 1.33
C ILE A 64 -12.13 0.79 2.05
N GLN A 65 -12.98 1.68 2.54
CA GLN A 65 -14.24 1.30 3.20
C GLN A 65 -15.17 0.57 2.25
N LYS A 66 -15.28 1.05 1.00
CA LYS A 66 -16.09 0.37 -0.02
C LYS A 66 -15.53 -1.01 -0.36
N LEU A 67 -14.19 -1.15 -0.52
CA LEU A 67 -13.55 -2.45 -0.73
C LEU A 67 -13.81 -3.41 0.44
N SER A 68 -13.65 -2.92 1.67
CA SER A 68 -13.90 -3.75 2.86
C SER A 68 -15.35 -4.21 2.93
N LYS A 69 -16.30 -3.32 2.58
CA LYS A 69 -17.72 -3.67 2.52
C LYS A 69 -18.01 -4.73 1.45
N ILE A 70 -17.46 -4.59 0.24
CA ILE A 70 -17.60 -5.59 -0.82
C ILE A 70 -17.01 -6.93 -0.36
N ALA A 71 -15.82 -6.93 0.22
CA ALA A 71 -15.20 -8.15 0.73
C ALA A 71 -16.07 -8.85 1.79
N GLN A 72 -16.69 -8.08 2.70
CA GLN A 72 -17.65 -8.61 3.68
C GLN A 72 -18.89 -9.20 3.02
N ASP A 73 -19.45 -8.53 2.01
CA ASP A 73 -20.68 -8.99 1.33
C ASP A 73 -20.44 -10.31 0.57
N TYR A 74 -19.20 -10.59 0.16
CA TYR A 74 -18.79 -11.84 -0.48
C TYR A 74 -18.15 -12.86 0.49
N ASP A 75 -18.09 -12.56 1.80
CA ASP A 75 -17.47 -13.39 2.83
C ASP A 75 -16.01 -13.76 2.54
N ILE A 76 -15.24 -12.81 2.00
CA ILE A 76 -13.82 -12.95 1.67
C ILE A 76 -12.97 -11.90 2.41
N PRO A 77 -11.69 -12.19 2.73
CA PRO A 77 -10.80 -11.22 3.37
C PRO A 77 -10.35 -10.12 2.40
N LEU A 78 -10.10 -8.93 2.96
CA LEU A 78 -9.37 -7.86 2.30
C LEU A 78 -7.93 -7.81 2.83
N PHE A 79 -6.96 -8.12 1.97
CA PHE A 79 -5.54 -7.96 2.30
C PHE A 79 -5.08 -6.56 1.90
N ILE A 80 -4.50 -5.81 2.86
CA ILE A 80 -3.93 -4.48 2.64
C ILE A 80 -2.43 -4.53 2.89
N ASP A 81 -1.64 -4.39 1.82
CA ASP A 81 -0.20 -4.15 1.94
C ASP A 81 0.05 -2.69 2.30
N ASN A 82 0.43 -2.47 3.54
CA ASN A 82 0.67 -1.17 4.14
C ASN A 82 2.17 -0.89 4.38
N ALA A 83 3.04 -1.42 3.54
CA ALA A 83 4.49 -1.30 3.71
C ALA A 83 5.01 0.15 3.73
N TYR A 84 4.29 1.09 3.11
CA TYR A 84 4.59 2.53 3.07
C TYR A 84 3.61 3.38 3.88
N GLY A 85 2.56 2.79 4.42
CA GLY A 85 1.40 3.50 4.92
C GLY A 85 1.45 3.89 6.41
N LEU A 86 0.27 4.00 6.99
CA LEU A 86 0.04 4.46 8.37
C LEU A 86 -0.08 3.28 9.34
N PRO A 87 0.31 3.45 10.61
CA PRO A 87 0.86 4.65 11.25
C PRO A 87 2.35 4.87 11.01
N TRP A 88 3.08 3.86 10.56
CA TRP A 88 4.46 3.91 10.10
C TRP A 88 4.66 3.02 8.86
N PRO A 89 5.61 3.34 7.97
CA PRO A 89 6.57 4.46 7.99
C PRO A 89 5.95 5.84 7.71
N ASN A 90 4.65 5.94 7.47
CA ASN A 90 3.89 7.18 7.25
C ASN A 90 4.38 7.96 6.02
N ILE A 91 4.70 7.26 4.95
CA ILE A 91 5.06 7.89 3.69
C ILE A 91 3.77 8.13 2.89
N ILE A 92 2.89 8.94 3.47
CA ILE A 92 1.62 9.41 2.90
C ILE A 92 1.58 10.94 3.01
N PHE A 93 1.28 11.63 1.92
CA PHE A 93 1.35 13.09 1.77
C PHE A 93 -0.02 13.74 1.60
N THR A 94 -1.08 12.93 1.49
CA THR A 94 -2.48 13.37 1.46
C THR A 94 -3.13 13.23 2.83
N ASP A 95 -4.18 13.99 3.08
CA ASP A 95 -5.03 13.88 4.27
C ASP A 95 -6.27 12.99 4.02
N GLU A 96 -6.41 12.43 2.82
CA GLU A 96 -7.52 11.53 2.44
C GLU A 96 -7.32 10.08 2.91
N ALA A 97 -6.27 9.82 3.69
CA ALA A 97 -5.94 8.50 4.20
C ALA A 97 -5.67 8.52 5.69
N THR A 98 -6.43 7.71 6.42
CA THR A 98 -6.24 7.43 7.84
C THR A 98 -5.88 5.95 8.06
N PRO A 99 -5.33 5.56 9.23
CA PRO A 99 -5.14 4.15 9.54
C PRO A 99 -6.48 3.42 9.47
N TYR A 100 -6.50 2.31 8.74
CA TYR A 100 -7.71 1.52 8.56
C TYR A 100 -7.48 0.06 8.96
N TRP A 101 -8.39 -0.49 9.73
CA TRP A 101 -8.49 -1.91 10.03
C TRP A 101 -9.94 -2.27 10.37
N ASP A 102 -10.38 -3.45 9.94
CA ASP A 102 -11.67 -4.04 10.26
C ASP A 102 -11.50 -5.56 10.43
N SER A 103 -12.52 -6.23 10.92
CA SER A 103 -12.48 -7.66 11.25
C SER A 103 -12.18 -8.57 10.06
N ASN A 104 -12.56 -8.18 8.84
CA ASN A 104 -12.25 -8.91 7.61
C ASN A 104 -10.93 -8.50 6.96
N VAL A 105 -10.16 -7.58 7.59
CA VAL A 105 -8.91 -7.06 7.03
C VAL A 105 -7.70 -7.83 7.56
N ILE A 106 -6.80 -8.19 6.63
CA ILE A 106 -5.44 -8.64 6.91
C ILE A 106 -4.50 -7.51 6.53
N LEU A 107 -3.94 -6.83 7.52
CA LEU A 107 -3.03 -5.70 7.31
C LEU A 107 -1.58 -6.16 7.46
N SER A 108 -0.75 -5.96 6.42
CA SER A 108 0.69 -6.17 6.51
C SER A 108 1.44 -4.85 6.66
N MET A 109 2.42 -4.82 7.54
CA MET A 109 3.29 -3.67 7.78
C MET A 109 4.75 -4.10 7.75
N SER A 110 5.67 -3.17 7.49
CA SER A 110 7.09 -3.46 7.36
C SER A 110 7.95 -2.47 8.12
N LEU A 111 9.04 -2.95 8.71
CA LEU A 111 10.09 -2.09 9.28
C LEU A 111 11.10 -1.62 8.23
N SER A 112 11.07 -2.16 7.02
CA SER A 112 12.04 -1.84 5.97
C SER A 112 12.07 -0.35 5.59
N LYS A 113 10.92 0.30 5.58
CA LYS A 113 10.78 1.69 5.11
C LYS A 113 10.88 2.74 6.22
N ILE A 114 10.98 2.29 7.48
CA ILE A 114 11.29 3.16 8.64
C ILE A 114 12.81 3.24 8.89
N GLY A 115 13.63 2.62 8.05
CA GLY A 115 15.09 2.64 8.18
C GLY A 115 15.74 1.31 8.60
N LEU A 116 14.96 0.25 8.69
CA LEU A 116 15.44 -1.07 9.13
C LEU A 116 15.27 -2.17 8.05
N PRO A 117 15.74 -1.96 6.80
CA PRO A 117 15.48 -2.91 5.71
C PRO A 117 16.19 -4.25 5.88
N SER A 118 17.39 -4.26 6.48
CA SER A 118 18.22 -5.46 6.64
C SER A 118 17.68 -6.43 7.69
N LEU A 119 16.80 -5.99 8.58
CA LEU A 119 16.23 -6.83 9.62
C LEU A 119 15.13 -7.79 9.13
N ARG A 120 14.66 -7.61 7.89
CA ARG A 120 13.65 -8.46 7.25
C ARG A 120 12.45 -8.77 8.15
N THR A 121 11.94 -7.73 8.83
CA THR A 121 10.84 -7.87 9.79
C THR A 121 9.58 -7.22 9.26
N GLY A 122 8.50 -8.00 9.22
CA GLY A 122 7.15 -7.57 8.94
C GLY A 122 6.24 -7.79 10.15
N ILE A 123 5.09 -7.14 10.14
CA ILE A 123 4.04 -7.26 11.15
C ILE A 123 2.73 -7.53 10.41
N ILE A 124 1.96 -8.50 10.88
CA ILE A 124 0.62 -8.79 10.35
C ILE A 124 -0.38 -8.54 11.47
N ILE A 125 -1.43 -7.80 11.13
CA ILE A 125 -2.58 -7.55 12.00
C ILE A 125 -3.80 -8.16 11.33
N ALA A 126 -4.43 -9.12 12.00
CA ALA A 126 -5.63 -9.80 11.53
C ALA A 126 -6.37 -10.43 12.72
N GLN A 127 -7.50 -11.06 12.45
CA GLN A 127 -8.20 -11.86 13.47
C GLN A 127 -7.33 -13.01 13.99
N LYS A 128 -7.58 -13.43 15.21
CA LYS A 128 -6.79 -14.43 15.94
C LYS A 128 -6.65 -15.75 15.17
N GLU A 129 -7.71 -16.19 14.54
CA GLU A 129 -7.74 -17.45 13.77
C GLU A 129 -6.79 -17.38 12.59
N ILE A 130 -6.79 -16.27 11.85
CA ILE A 130 -5.89 -15.99 10.72
C ILE A 130 -4.44 -15.93 11.20
N ILE A 131 -4.17 -15.18 12.28
CA ILE A 131 -2.81 -15.08 12.85
C ILE A 131 -2.32 -16.46 13.29
N THR A 132 -3.18 -17.29 13.88
CA THR A 132 -2.84 -18.65 14.29
C THR A 132 -2.45 -19.51 13.09
N ALA A 133 -3.20 -19.43 11.99
CA ALA A 133 -2.91 -20.15 10.75
C ALA A 133 -1.58 -19.68 10.12
N ILE A 134 -1.38 -18.36 9.99
CA ILE A 134 -0.13 -17.78 9.46
C ILE A 134 1.07 -18.18 10.33
N SER A 135 0.93 -18.15 11.65
CA SER A 135 1.99 -18.53 12.59
C SER A 135 2.40 -19.99 12.41
N ARG A 136 1.44 -20.90 12.22
CA ARG A 136 1.70 -22.32 11.95
C ARG A 136 2.40 -22.53 10.60
N LEU A 137 1.95 -21.85 9.54
CA LEU A 137 2.58 -21.89 8.23
C LEU A 137 4.01 -21.36 8.28
N ASN A 138 4.24 -20.24 8.97
CA ASN A 138 5.57 -19.67 9.15
C ASN A 138 6.50 -20.63 9.92
N ALA A 139 6.00 -21.32 10.93
CA ALA A 139 6.79 -22.32 11.67
C ALA A 139 7.21 -23.50 10.78
N ILE A 140 6.39 -23.89 9.80
CA ILE A 140 6.73 -24.93 8.82
C ILE A 140 7.75 -24.41 7.78
N ALA A 141 7.54 -23.20 7.26
CA ALA A 141 8.33 -22.64 6.17
C ALA A 141 9.70 -22.11 6.61
N ALA A 142 9.77 -21.50 7.79
CA ALA A 142 10.94 -20.76 8.27
C ALA A 142 11.45 -21.18 9.68
N LEU A 143 10.84 -22.18 10.31
CA LEU A 143 11.04 -22.61 11.70
C LEU A 143 10.76 -21.48 12.71
N ALA A 144 11.56 -20.42 12.66
CA ALA A 144 11.40 -19.23 13.49
C ALA A 144 11.85 -17.98 12.73
N SER A 145 11.10 -16.89 12.88
CA SER A 145 11.52 -15.58 12.39
C SER A 145 12.70 -15.06 13.21
N GLY A 146 13.59 -14.28 12.57
CA GLY A 146 14.70 -13.64 13.26
C GLY A 146 14.20 -12.70 14.38
N SER A 147 14.79 -12.78 15.56
CA SER A 147 14.35 -12.04 16.75
C SER A 147 14.94 -10.62 16.86
N ILE A 148 16.02 -10.31 16.15
CA ILE A 148 16.75 -9.03 16.27
C ILE A 148 15.85 -7.84 15.88
N GLY A 149 15.16 -7.94 14.76
CA GLY A 149 14.29 -6.86 14.30
C GLY A 149 13.12 -6.60 15.25
N GLN A 150 12.56 -7.66 15.79
CA GLN A 150 11.49 -7.60 16.80
C GLN A 150 11.99 -6.95 18.09
N ALA A 151 13.15 -7.35 18.58
CA ALA A 151 13.76 -6.81 19.80
C ALA A 151 14.07 -5.30 19.66
N LEU A 152 14.64 -4.88 18.52
CA LEU A 152 14.95 -3.47 18.25
C LEU A 152 13.70 -2.59 18.11
N ALA A 153 12.62 -3.14 17.55
CA ALA A 153 11.39 -2.38 17.34
C ALA A 153 10.47 -2.37 18.57
N SER A 154 10.56 -3.35 19.46
CA SER A 154 9.62 -3.55 20.56
C SER A 154 9.43 -2.30 21.42
N ASP A 155 10.51 -1.72 21.92
CA ASP A 155 10.43 -0.53 22.78
C ASP A 155 9.94 0.70 22.01
N LEU A 156 10.36 0.86 20.75
CA LEU A 156 9.94 1.96 19.90
C LEU A 156 8.44 1.91 19.57
N ILE A 157 7.90 0.69 19.43
CA ILE A 157 6.47 0.49 19.22
C ILE A 157 5.71 0.73 20.52
N ALA A 158 6.16 0.13 21.62
CA ALA A 158 5.48 0.18 22.91
C ALA A 158 5.35 1.59 23.48
N ASN A 159 6.36 2.44 23.28
CA ASN A 159 6.38 3.82 23.77
C ASN A 159 5.90 4.86 22.73
N GLY A 160 5.48 4.42 21.53
CA GLY A 160 4.99 5.30 20.45
C GLY A 160 6.08 6.06 19.68
N ASN A 161 7.35 5.91 20.01
CA ASN A 161 8.46 6.62 19.36
C ASN A 161 8.55 6.28 17.86
N LEU A 162 8.17 5.08 17.46
CA LEU A 162 8.18 4.69 16.05
C LEU A 162 7.23 5.56 15.22
N VAL A 163 6.04 5.83 15.75
CA VAL A 163 5.05 6.73 15.12
C VAL A 163 5.57 8.15 15.05
N GLN A 164 6.23 8.62 16.12
CA GLN A 164 6.80 9.97 16.15
C GLN A 164 7.93 10.15 15.13
N ILE A 165 8.86 9.18 15.04
CA ILE A 165 9.93 9.17 14.03
C ILE A 165 9.34 9.16 12.60
N ALA A 166 8.32 8.35 12.37
CA ALA A 166 7.63 8.30 11.09
C ALA A 166 7.06 9.66 10.70
N LYS A 167 6.41 10.36 11.63
CA LYS A 167 5.77 11.65 11.42
C LYS A 167 6.78 12.79 11.24
N ASP A 168 7.81 12.85 12.09
CA ASP A 168 8.69 14.01 12.17
C ASP A 168 9.91 13.92 11.26
N CYS A 169 10.33 12.70 10.90
CA CYS A 169 11.54 12.48 10.12
C CYS A 169 11.23 11.86 8.75
N VAL A 170 10.52 10.73 8.72
CA VAL A 170 10.35 9.94 7.49
C VAL A 170 9.42 10.63 6.50
N LYS A 171 8.21 10.99 6.95
CA LYS A 171 7.22 11.69 6.10
C LYS A 171 7.78 12.96 5.46
N PRO A 172 8.33 13.95 6.20
CA PRO A 172 8.84 15.18 5.60
C PRO A 172 10.04 14.94 4.68
N PHE A 173 10.92 13.99 5.01
CA PHE A 173 12.03 13.64 4.15
C PHE A 173 11.58 13.18 2.76
N TYR A 174 10.69 12.19 2.70
CA TYR A 174 10.22 11.67 1.40
C TYR A 174 9.31 12.65 0.67
N LYS A 175 8.48 13.41 1.38
CA LYS A 175 7.67 14.48 0.79
C LYS A 175 8.55 15.51 0.06
N ASN A 176 9.57 16.03 0.73
CA ASN A 176 10.50 16.99 0.14
C ASN A 176 11.25 16.41 -1.07
N LYS A 177 11.66 15.12 -1.01
CA LYS A 177 12.29 14.43 -2.14
C LYS A 177 11.35 14.29 -3.32
N SER A 178 10.10 13.92 -3.08
CA SER A 178 9.08 13.81 -4.12
C SER A 178 8.81 15.17 -4.79
N GLU A 179 8.59 16.22 -4.01
CA GLU A 179 8.36 17.56 -4.53
C GLU A 179 9.56 18.10 -5.33
N PHE A 180 10.79 17.85 -4.88
CA PHE A 180 11.99 18.22 -5.58
C PHE A 180 12.12 17.49 -6.94
N ALA A 181 11.89 16.18 -6.95
CA ALA A 181 11.96 15.38 -8.16
C ALA A 181 10.87 15.76 -9.17
N GLN A 182 9.64 16.05 -8.72
CA GLN A 182 8.57 16.55 -9.59
C GLN A 182 8.94 17.87 -10.26
N LYS A 183 9.56 18.82 -9.54
CA LYS A 183 10.05 20.09 -10.11
C LYS A 183 11.07 19.84 -11.21
N ILE A 184 11.99 18.90 -11.03
CA ILE A 184 12.97 18.52 -12.06
C ILE A 184 12.24 17.97 -13.29
N ILE A 185 11.32 17.04 -13.11
CA ILE A 185 10.56 16.44 -14.21
C ILE A 185 9.81 17.54 -14.98
N HIS A 186 9.06 18.40 -14.30
CA HIS A 186 8.34 19.50 -14.95
C HIS A 186 9.25 20.41 -15.77
N ASN A 187 10.47 20.70 -15.30
CA ASN A 187 11.43 21.53 -16.02
C ASN A 187 11.98 20.83 -17.28
N TYR A 188 12.34 19.55 -17.17
CA TYR A 188 12.94 18.80 -18.28
C TYR A 188 11.94 18.32 -19.33
N PHE A 189 10.70 18.07 -18.93
CA PHE A 189 9.62 17.63 -19.82
C PHE A 189 8.73 18.78 -20.29
N ALA A 190 9.08 20.04 -19.99
CA ALA A 190 8.34 21.21 -20.48
C ALA A 190 8.25 21.18 -22.02
N GLY A 191 7.02 21.25 -22.54
CA GLY A 191 6.75 21.18 -23.99
C GLY A 191 6.58 19.78 -24.58
N THR A 192 6.60 18.74 -23.74
CA THR A 192 6.23 17.36 -24.13
C THR A 192 4.85 17.00 -23.58
N ASN A 193 4.25 15.93 -24.11
CA ASN A 193 2.98 15.41 -23.60
C ASN A 193 3.25 14.36 -22.52
N TYR A 194 3.24 14.76 -21.27
CA TYR A 194 3.53 13.91 -20.13
C TYR A 194 2.57 14.18 -18.98
N TYR A 195 2.42 13.17 -18.13
CA TYR A 195 1.72 13.27 -16.85
C TYR A 195 2.50 12.56 -15.75
N ILE A 196 2.44 13.08 -14.53
CA ILE A 196 2.96 12.44 -13.34
C ILE A 196 1.75 11.94 -12.53
N HIS A 197 1.77 10.69 -12.08
CA HIS A 197 0.76 10.24 -11.12
C HIS A 197 0.80 11.15 -9.89
N LYS A 198 -0.36 11.59 -9.39
CA LYS A 198 -0.46 12.44 -8.19
C LYS A 198 0.32 11.81 -7.06
N SER A 199 1.42 12.44 -6.66
CA SER A 199 2.35 11.89 -5.67
C SER A 199 1.78 12.06 -4.27
N GLU A 200 0.98 11.10 -3.85
CA GLU A 200 0.28 11.09 -2.57
C GLU A 200 0.97 10.22 -1.52
N GLY A 201 1.92 9.39 -1.93
CA GLY A 201 2.65 8.53 -1.02
C GLY A 201 3.75 7.69 -1.67
N ALA A 202 4.32 6.79 -0.89
CA ALA A 202 5.46 5.94 -1.22
C ALA A 202 6.74 6.73 -1.56
N ILE A 203 7.68 6.09 -2.24
CA ILE A 203 9.02 6.63 -2.55
C ILE A 203 9.26 6.70 -4.06
N PHE A 204 8.19 6.65 -4.86
CA PHE A 204 8.23 6.56 -6.31
C PHE A 204 7.57 7.78 -6.94
N LEU A 205 7.97 8.09 -8.17
CA LEU A 205 7.21 8.91 -9.11
C LEU A 205 6.87 8.05 -10.32
N TRP A 206 5.64 8.12 -10.77
CA TRP A 206 5.14 7.35 -11.90
C TRP A 206 4.78 8.28 -13.04
N LEU A 207 5.46 8.11 -14.19
CA LEU A 207 5.28 8.95 -15.37
C LEU A 207 4.49 8.21 -16.43
N LEU A 208 3.55 8.93 -17.04
CA LEU A 208 2.87 8.57 -18.27
C LEU A 208 3.38 9.51 -19.39
N LEU A 209 3.94 8.93 -20.43
CA LEU A 209 4.31 9.64 -21.65
C LEU A 209 3.30 9.27 -22.72
N GLU A 210 2.79 10.28 -23.43
CA GLU A 210 1.85 10.10 -24.53
C GLU A 210 2.48 10.60 -25.83
N ASP A 211 2.26 9.85 -26.93
CA ASP A 211 2.73 10.19 -28.27
C ASP A 211 2.00 11.41 -28.86
#